data_bc7c1d17d2889a434f0c96125e7a35ef
#
_entry.id   bc7c1d17d2889a434f0c96125e7a35ef
#
_cell.length_a   1.000
_cell.length_b   1.000
_cell.length_c   1.000
_cell.angle_alpha   90.00
_cell.angle_beta   90.00
_cell.angle_gamma   90.00
#
_symmetry.space_group_name_H-M   'P 1'
#
loop_
_entity.id
_entity.type
_entity.pdbx_description
1 polymer ?
#
loop_
_entity_poly.entity_id
_entity_poly.type
_entity_poly.pdbx_seq_one_letter_code
_entity_poly.pdbx_strand_id
1 'polypeptide(L)'
;MKNTDKIVIGVTAALSAIIFGVKLAARIQKKQNVNDKKNPFEGKKVVFIEDASKPENADGMRGYLQAVEETQYEPTFYDKYIKRGIDIILAFGGIVVLSPVLLGIALAIKIDDPGPVFFTQKRLGQNKKYFRVYKFRSMKMSTPHDTPTHMLDDPDQYITKVGKFLRAHSLDELPQLFNVLDGSLSLVGPRPGLWNQDILTAERDKYGVNEMKPGITGWAQINGRDSISIEEKAKLDGYWKEHESFLFDVKCLLGTVMKVGHDDSVVEGGTGAMEKKHRKYTDNRTNDELIGKIGFSEPVEIDRQTKKKVLITGAGSYIGQSFINYAKKNYPDNFEIEELDLMETSWKNISFSKYDIVYHVAGIAHADVGKVSEETKEKYYKVNTDLTVEVAKKAKEDGVREFIFMSSMIIYGESAPYGKKKVIDENTVPMPANFYGDSKLQADIAVRDLADNTFKVIVLRPPMIYGKESKGNYPVLAKIAKKLPIFPDVNNERSMLYIDNLCEFLCQIMLIKEHNRNAIVLLPQNAEWTETSEMVKEIASASGKKLIKMKILKPVVIMGSKIPGKIGGLVNKAFGNNCYMHKLSIYEGIQYQQINIKKSIYETEKI
;
A
#
# COMPACT_ATOMS: atom_id res chain seq x y z
N MET A 1 -28.16 50.12 -11.13
CA MET A 1 -27.53 49.06 -11.94
C MET A 1 -28.36 47.81 -11.82
N LYS A 2 -28.96 47.36 -12.90
CA LYS A 2 -29.75 46.11 -12.95
C LYS A 2 -28.81 44.93 -12.67
N ASN A 3 -29.31 43.85 -12.09
CA ASN A 3 -28.51 42.62 -11.78
C ASN A 3 -27.72 42.09 -13.00
N THR A 4 -28.25 42.28 -14.20
CA THR A 4 -27.59 42.02 -15.50
C THR A 4 -26.29 42.78 -15.68
N ASP A 5 -26.22 44.05 -15.30
CA ASP A 5 -25.01 44.86 -15.47
C ASP A 5 -23.88 44.41 -14.55
N LYS A 6 -24.21 44.00 -13.34
CA LYS A 6 -23.24 43.43 -12.38
C LYS A 6 -22.66 42.09 -12.87
N ILE A 7 -23.50 41.26 -13.47
CA ILE A 7 -23.08 39.99 -14.06
C ILE A 7 -22.18 40.23 -15.28
N VAL A 8 -22.55 41.15 -16.17
CA VAL A 8 -21.73 41.50 -17.35
C VAL A 8 -20.39 42.06 -16.93
N ILE A 9 -20.33 42.99 -15.95
CA ILE A 9 -19.08 43.57 -15.44
C ILE A 9 -18.22 42.49 -14.79
N GLY A 10 -18.81 41.59 -14.00
CA GLY A 10 -18.11 40.45 -13.38
C GLY A 10 -17.52 39.48 -14.42
N VAL A 11 -18.28 39.13 -15.44
CA VAL A 11 -17.83 38.26 -16.53
C VAL A 11 -16.73 38.94 -17.36
N THR A 12 -16.86 40.22 -17.65
CA THR A 12 -15.85 40.96 -18.41
C THR A 12 -14.53 41.13 -17.63
N ALA A 13 -14.61 41.38 -16.33
CA ALA A 13 -13.44 41.46 -15.47
C ALA A 13 -12.74 40.09 -15.34
N ALA A 14 -13.50 39.01 -15.19
CA ALA A 14 -12.99 37.64 -15.15
C ALA A 14 -12.31 37.26 -16.49
N LEU A 15 -12.95 37.55 -17.63
CA LEU A 15 -12.36 37.32 -18.95
C LEU A 15 -11.08 38.11 -19.17
N SER A 16 -11.04 39.36 -18.74
CA SER A 16 -9.84 40.23 -18.83
C SER A 16 -8.70 39.70 -17.97
N ALA A 17 -8.98 39.25 -16.75
CA ALA A 17 -8.01 38.63 -15.87
C ALA A 17 -7.46 37.30 -16.43
N ILE A 18 -8.32 36.48 -17.07
CA ILE A 18 -7.93 35.23 -17.72
C ILE A 18 -7.05 35.50 -18.94
N ILE A 19 -7.43 36.45 -19.81
CA ILE A 19 -6.63 36.84 -20.97
C ILE A 19 -5.26 37.39 -20.53
N PHE A 20 -5.23 38.18 -19.47
CA PHE A 20 -3.99 38.64 -18.87
C PHE A 20 -3.15 37.50 -18.30
N GLY A 21 -3.77 36.58 -17.56
CA GLY A 21 -3.11 35.37 -16.99
C GLY A 21 -2.52 34.48 -18.08
N VAL A 22 -3.29 34.19 -19.15
CA VAL A 22 -2.83 33.39 -20.29
C VAL A 22 -1.68 34.08 -21.03
N LYS A 23 -1.78 35.41 -21.28
CA LYS A 23 -0.70 36.20 -21.91
C LYS A 23 0.55 36.25 -21.01
N LEU A 24 0.38 36.35 -19.70
CA LEU A 24 1.48 36.37 -18.75
C LEU A 24 2.16 34.98 -18.69
N ALA A 25 1.37 33.92 -18.62
CA ALA A 25 1.87 32.53 -18.65
C ALA A 25 2.64 32.28 -19.96
N ALA A 26 2.06 32.62 -21.10
CA ALA A 26 2.72 32.48 -22.40
C ALA A 26 4.02 33.32 -22.51
N ARG A 27 4.06 34.52 -21.93
CA ARG A 27 5.29 35.32 -21.86
C ARG A 27 6.36 34.72 -20.97
N ILE A 28 5.98 34.20 -19.80
CA ILE A 28 6.90 33.53 -18.88
C ILE A 28 7.47 32.28 -19.55
N GLN A 29 6.62 31.49 -20.18
CA GLN A 29 7.04 30.25 -20.90
C GLN A 29 7.96 30.58 -22.08
N LYS A 30 7.65 31.61 -22.87
CA LYS A 30 8.51 32.06 -23.98
C LYS A 30 9.87 32.56 -23.49
N LYS A 31 9.92 33.26 -22.36
CA LYS A 31 11.18 33.72 -21.75
C LYS A 31 12.01 32.61 -21.13
N GLN A 32 11.38 31.56 -20.62
CA GLN A 32 12.04 30.40 -20.01
C GLN A 32 12.46 29.35 -21.05
N ASN A 33 11.67 29.12 -22.11
CA ASN A 33 12.02 28.20 -23.21
C ASN A 33 13.25 28.66 -24.03
N VAL A 34 13.58 29.92 -23.99
CA VAL A 34 14.78 30.45 -24.70
C VAL A 34 16.09 29.94 -24.06
N ASN A 35 16.05 29.56 -22.77
CA ASN A 35 17.23 29.10 -22.02
C ASN A 35 17.32 27.57 -21.84
N ASP A 36 16.26 26.82 -22.16
CA ASP A 36 16.29 25.35 -22.03
C ASP A 36 16.81 24.70 -23.33
N LYS A 37 17.93 23.97 -23.24
CA LYS A 37 18.42 23.12 -24.35
C LYS A 37 17.35 22.11 -24.75
N LYS A 38 17.21 21.83 -26.05
CA LYS A 38 16.35 20.75 -26.53
C LYS A 38 16.74 19.41 -25.91
N ASN A 39 15.76 18.55 -25.68
CA ASN A 39 16.03 17.19 -25.25
C ASN A 39 16.73 16.43 -26.40
N PRO A 40 17.92 15.82 -26.20
CA PRO A 40 18.63 15.07 -27.24
C PRO A 40 17.85 13.82 -27.69
N PHE A 41 16.86 13.38 -26.91
CA PHE A 41 16.01 12.22 -27.19
C PHE A 41 14.61 12.59 -27.71
N GLU A 42 14.39 13.86 -28.06
CA GLU A 42 13.12 14.30 -28.66
C GLU A 42 12.85 13.55 -29.95
N GLY A 43 11.67 12.87 -30.04
CA GLY A 43 11.27 12.07 -31.19
C GLY A 43 11.99 10.73 -31.37
N LYS A 44 12.73 10.26 -30.36
CA LYS A 44 13.45 8.98 -30.42
C LYS A 44 13.00 8.06 -29.30
N LYS A 45 12.93 6.76 -29.56
CA LYS A 45 12.81 5.73 -28.52
C LYS A 45 14.14 5.54 -27.82
N VAL A 46 14.11 5.28 -26.52
CA VAL A 46 15.30 5.13 -25.70
C VAL A 46 15.24 3.88 -24.84
N VAL A 47 16.42 3.36 -24.51
CA VAL A 47 16.61 2.31 -23.50
C VAL A 47 17.53 2.86 -22.40
N PHE A 48 17.39 2.35 -21.19
CA PHE A 48 18.27 2.70 -20.08
C PHE A 48 19.43 1.71 -20.05
N ILE A 49 20.65 2.24 -19.97
CA ILE A 49 21.89 1.46 -19.81
C ILE A 49 22.45 1.76 -18.44
N GLU A 50 22.57 0.71 -17.62
CA GLU A 50 23.20 0.81 -16.31
C GLU A 50 24.71 1.06 -16.45
N ASP A 51 25.21 2.05 -15.72
CA ASP A 51 26.64 2.40 -15.70
C ASP A 51 26.97 3.02 -14.33
N ALA A 52 27.73 2.27 -13.53
CA ALA A 52 28.12 2.67 -12.18
C ALA A 52 29.01 3.92 -12.16
N SER A 53 29.65 4.30 -13.28
CA SER A 53 30.46 5.51 -13.39
C SER A 53 29.64 6.79 -13.55
N LYS A 54 28.36 6.69 -13.86
CA LYS A 54 27.46 7.83 -14.05
C LYS A 54 26.85 8.30 -12.73
N PRO A 55 26.45 9.59 -12.66
CA PRO A 55 25.71 10.09 -11.50
C PRO A 55 24.35 9.37 -11.39
N GLU A 56 23.84 9.33 -10.17
CA GLU A 56 22.50 8.82 -9.89
C GLU A 56 21.42 9.73 -10.50
N ASN A 57 20.45 9.12 -11.19
CA ASN A 57 19.31 9.84 -11.75
C ASN A 57 18.16 9.99 -10.72
N ALA A 58 17.06 10.66 -11.08
CA ALA A 58 15.92 10.86 -10.18
C ALA A 58 15.14 9.58 -9.85
N ASP A 59 15.39 8.47 -10.53
CA ASP A 59 14.83 7.14 -10.23
C ASP A 59 15.74 6.33 -9.29
N GLY A 60 16.86 6.91 -8.81
CA GLY A 60 17.77 6.30 -7.85
C GLY A 60 18.74 5.28 -8.45
N MET A 61 18.99 5.32 -9.75
CA MET A 61 19.91 4.42 -10.47
C MET A 61 21.01 5.19 -11.19
N ARG A 62 22.16 4.52 -11.40
CA ARG A 62 23.28 5.07 -12.14
C ARG A 62 23.29 4.52 -13.56
N GLY A 63 23.35 5.40 -14.54
CA GLY A 63 23.28 5.02 -15.93
C GLY A 63 22.96 6.19 -16.86
N TYR A 64 22.56 5.88 -18.09
CA TYR A 64 22.20 6.87 -19.08
C TYR A 64 21.20 6.32 -20.09
N LEU A 65 20.48 7.21 -20.77
CA LEU A 65 19.60 6.86 -21.88
C LEU A 65 20.38 6.73 -23.18
N GLN A 66 20.07 5.68 -23.95
CA GLN A 66 20.57 5.47 -25.30
C GLN A 66 19.42 5.44 -26.30
N ALA A 67 19.50 6.25 -27.36
CA ALA A 67 18.51 6.23 -28.43
C ALA A 67 18.70 4.96 -29.29
N VAL A 68 17.58 4.29 -29.62
CA VAL A 68 17.57 3.06 -30.43
C VAL A 68 16.89 3.23 -31.78
N GLU A 69 15.79 4.01 -31.85
CA GLU A 69 15.07 4.25 -33.10
C GLU A 69 14.29 5.58 -33.05
N GLU A 70 13.81 6.08 -34.20
CA GLU A 70 12.90 7.22 -34.23
C GLU A 70 11.46 6.80 -33.97
N THR A 71 10.67 7.68 -33.34
CA THR A 71 9.25 7.41 -33.07
C THR A 71 8.42 7.68 -34.32
N GLN A 72 7.44 6.82 -34.59
CA GLN A 72 6.52 6.93 -35.75
C GLN A 72 5.06 7.08 -35.28
N TYR A 73 4.80 7.84 -34.23
CA TYR A 73 3.46 8.01 -33.72
C TYR A 73 2.61 8.95 -34.56
N GLU A 74 1.46 8.47 -35.01
CA GLU A 74 0.41 9.27 -35.62
C GLU A 74 -0.77 9.36 -34.66
N PRO A 75 -1.17 10.61 -34.26
CA PRO A 75 -2.30 10.77 -33.34
C PRO A 75 -3.62 10.35 -34.01
N THR A 76 -4.48 9.69 -33.24
CA THR A 76 -5.82 9.32 -33.69
C THR A 76 -6.69 10.56 -33.94
N PHE A 77 -7.79 10.41 -34.69
CA PHE A 77 -8.76 11.50 -34.85
C PHE A 77 -9.31 11.99 -33.51
N TYR A 78 -9.52 11.06 -32.56
CA TYR A 78 -9.94 11.40 -31.20
C TYR A 78 -8.91 12.27 -30.49
N ASP A 79 -7.63 11.86 -30.42
CA ASP A 79 -6.57 12.60 -29.75
C ASP A 79 -6.35 14.00 -30.37
N LYS A 80 -6.33 14.07 -31.70
CA LYS A 80 -6.01 15.29 -32.42
C LYS A 80 -7.09 16.37 -32.33
N TYR A 81 -8.39 15.99 -32.37
CA TYR A 81 -9.48 16.96 -32.51
C TYR A 81 -10.45 16.92 -31.34
N ILE A 82 -11.01 15.76 -30.99
CA ILE A 82 -12.08 15.64 -30.00
C ILE A 82 -11.53 15.88 -28.59
N LYS A 83 -10.49 15.17 -28.22
CA LYS A 83 -9.84 15.29 -26.92
C LYS A 83 -9.31 16.70 -26.69
N ARG A 84 -8.65 17.28 -27.70
CA ARG A 84 -8.15 18.64 -27.62
C ARG A 84 -9.26 19.68 -27.44
N GLY A 85 -10.39 19.52 -28.12
CA GLY A 85 -11.57 20.37 -27.95
C GLY A 85 -12.12 20.31 -26.53
N ILE A 86 -12.27 19.12 -25.98
CA ILE A 86 -12.72 18.87 -24.61
C ILE A 86 -11.74 19.47 -23.60
N ASP A 87 -10.45 19.25 -23.77
CA ASP A 87 -9.39 19.82 -22.93
C ASP A 87 -9.52 21.34 -22.81
N ILE A 88 -9.67 22.03 -23.94
CA ILE A 88 -9.79 23.50 -23.98
C ILE A 88 -11.06 23.96 -23.25
N ILE A 89 -12.21 23.34 -23.56
CA ILE A 89 -13.49 23.73 -22.97
C ILE A 89 -13.49 23.54 -21.45
N LEU A 90 -13.06 22.37 -20.99
CA LEU A 90 -13.05 22.06 -19.56
C LEU A 90 -11.99 22.83 -18.79
N ALA A 91 -10.79 23.02 -19.34
CA ALA A 91 -9.75 23.81 -18.69
C ALA A 91 -10.13 25.28 -18.60
N PHE A 92 -10.69 25.85 -19.67
CA PHE A 92 -11.18 27.23 -19.66
C PHE A 92 -12.32 27.41 -18.67
N GLY A 93 -13.34 26.54 -18.72
CA GLY A 93 -14.47 26.56 -17.78
C GLY A 93 -14.00 26.40 -16.33
N GLY A 94 -13.07 25.47 -16.09
CA GLY A 94 -12.45 25.25 -14.78
C GLY A 94 -11.72 26.50 -14.25
N ILE A 95 -10.93 27.18 -15.07
CA ILE A 95 -10.24 28.42 -14.67
C ILE A 95 -11.25 29.53 -14.35
N VAL A 96 -12.30 29.67 -15.13
CA VAL A 96 -13.34 30.69 -14.87
C VAL A 96 -14.04 30.42 -13.53
N VAL A 97 -14.51 29.20 -13.32
CA VAL A 97 -15.22 28.82 -12.09
C VAL A 97 -14.33 28.89 -10.86
N LEU A 98 -13.07 28.44 -10.97
CA LEU A 98 -12.13 28.41 -9.86
C LEU A 98 -11.36 29.74 -9.68
N SER A 99 -11.58 30.74 -10.52
CA SER A 99 -10.84 32.02 -10.45
C SER A 99 -10.86 32.69 -9.06
N PRO A 100 -11.97 32.72 -8.28
CA PRO A 100 -11.94 33.26 -6.92
C PRO A 100 -11.03 32.44 -5.98
N VAL A 101 -11.03 31.12 -6.12
CA VAL A 101 -10.19 30.20 -5.32
C VAL A 101 -8.73 30.40 -5.69
N LEU A 102 -8.39 30.46 -6.98
CA LEU A 102 -7.03 30.71 -7.46
C LEU A 102 -6.47 32.02 -6.93
N LEU A 103 -7.29 33.09 -6.92
CA LEU A 103 -6.91 34.39 -6.37
C LEU A 103 -6.70 34.32 -4.85
N GLY A 104 -7.61 33.65 -4.12
CA GLY A 104 -7.50 33.45 -2.68
C GLY A 104 -6.22 32.70 -2.30
N ILE A 105 -5.88 31.63 -3.03
CA ILE A 105 -4.63 30.88 -2.85
C ILE A 105 -3.42 31.78 -3.14
N ALA A 106 -3.45 32.54 -4.21
CA ALA A 106 -2.37 33.46 -4.57
C ALA A 106 -2.08 34.51 -3.48
N LEU A 107 -3.14 35.07 -2.87
CA LEU A 107 -3.03 36.00 -1.75
C LEU A 107 -2.50 35.29 -0.49
N ALA A 108 -3.00 34.08 -0.17
CA ALA A 108 -2.53 33.32 0.97
C ALA A 108 -1.02 32.99 0.88
N ILE A 109 -0.54 32.59 -0.30
CA ILE A 109 0.90 32.35 -0.53
C ILE A 109 1.71 33.62 -0.31
N LYS A 110 1.21 34.79 -0.80
CA LYS A 110 1.91 36.08 -0.64
C LYS A 110 2.01 36.53 0.82
N ILE A 111 1.02 36.16 1.64
CA ILE A 111 0.97 36.50 3.07
C ILE A 111 1.87 35.54 3.87
N ASP A 112 1.83 34.24 3.57
CA ASP A 112 2.58 33.21 4.30
C ASP A 112 4.10 33.29 4.07
N ASP A 113 4.51 33.45 2.80
CA ASP A 113 5.93 33.60 2.40
C ASP A 113 6.05 34.57 1.20
N PRO A 114 6.46 35.82 1.41
CA PRO A 114 6.55 36.82 0.34
C PRO A 114 7.48 36.38 -0.80
N GLY A 115 6.98 36.46 -2.06
CA GLY A 115 7.72 36.01 -3.25
C GLY A 115 6.80 35.68 -4.43
N PRO A 116 7.26 34.95 -5.46
CA PRO A 116 6.44 34.52 -6.59
C PRO A 116 5.35 33.56 -6.14
N VAL A 117 4.15 33.72 -6.71
CA VAL A 117 2.99 32.86 -6.42
C VAL A 117 3.13 31.48 -7.09
N PHE A 118 3.71 31.46 -8.29
CA PHE A 118 3.89 30.28 -9.10
C PHE A 118 5.31 29.73 -8.99
N PHE A 119 5.38 28.41 -8.98
CA PHE A 119 6.58 27.62 -9.16
C PHE A 119 6.50 26.89 -10.50
N THR A 120 7.62 26.73 -11.19
CA THR A 120 7.69 25.99 -12.45
C THR A 120 8.75 24.92 -12.39
N GLN A 121 8.43 23.73 -12.91
CA GLN A 121 9.34 22.60 -12.91
C GLN A 121 9.46 21.99 -14.32
N LYS A 122 10.69 21.69 -14.74
CA LYS A 122 10.99 21.06 -16.04
C LYS A 122 10.53 19.62 -16.06
N ARG A 123 9.74 19.25 -17.07
CA ARG A 123 9.15 17.94 -17.25
C ARG A 123 9.26 17.46 -18.69
N LEU A 124 9.09 16.14 -18.89
CA LEU A 124 8.95 15.54 -20.20
C LEU A 124 7.50 15.63 -20.68
N GLY A 125 7.33 16.21 -21.86
CA GLY A 125 6.06 16.30 -22.59
C GLY A 125 5.98 15.29 -23.73
N GLN A 126 5.03 15.52 -24.63
CA GLN A 126 4.82 14.70 -25.83
C GLN A 126 6.12 14.58 -26.64
N ASN A 127 6.42 13.37 -27.13
CA ASN A 127 7.65 13.02 -27.87
C ASN A 127 8.93 13.40 -27.10
N LYS A 128 8.89 13.37 -25.76
CA LYS A 128 9.99 13.75 -24.87
C LYS A 128 10.44 15.22 -24.98
N LYS A 129 9.60 16.08 -25.54
CA LYS A 129 9.87 17.52 -25.58
C LYS A 129 9.82 18.12 -24.17
N TYR A 130 10.81 18.92 -23.81
CA TYR A 130 10.78 19.60 -22.52
C TYR A 130 9.70 20.69 -22.47
N PHE A 131 9.00 20.74 -21.35
CA PHE A 131 8.10 21.84 -21.01
C PHE A 131 8.15 22.14 -19.51
N ARG A 132 7.51 23.23 -19.08
CA ARG A 132 7.45 23.60 -17.67
C ARG A 132 6.02 23.50 -17.15
N VAL A 133 5.85 22.66 -16.13
CA VAL A 133 4.59 22.54 -15.40
C VAL A 133 4.44 23.73 -14.46
N TYR A 134 3.25 24.36 -14.45
CA TYR A 134 2.90 25.40 -13.48
C TYR A 134 2.30 24.80 -12.22
N LYS A 135 2.79 25.24 -11.08
CA LYS A 135 2.23 24.92 -9.77
C LYS A 135 2.13 26.17 -8.91
N PHE A 136 1.26 26.18 -7.91
CA PHE A 136 1.38 27.14 -6.84
C PHE A 136 2.62 26.83 -6.00
N ARG A 137 3.33 27.86 -5.56
CA ARG A 137 4.48 27.69 -4.69
C ARG A 137 4.02 27.20 -3.32
N SER A 138 4.46 26.02 -2.93
CA SER A 138 4.17 25.37 -1.66
C SER A 138 5.40 25.28 -0.74
N MET A 139 6.58 25.70 -1.23
CA MET A 139 7.85 25.68 -0.50
C MET A 139 8.40 27.08 -0.31
N LYS A 140 9.20 27.26 0.75
CA LYS A 140 9.85 28.53 1.08
C LYS A 140 10.84 28.97 0.01
N MET A 141 11.07 30.27 -0.09
CA MET A 141 12.07 30.82 -1.01
C MET A 141 13.51 30.35 -0.73
N SER A 142 13.78 29.89 0.49
CA SER A 142 15.09 29.35 0.88
C SER A 142 15.34 27.91 0.41
N THR A 143 14.37 27.27 -0.23
CA THR A 143 14.50 25.88 -0.72
C THR A 143 15.50 25.82 -1.88
N PRO A 144 16.43 24.86 -1.92
CA PRO A 144 17.32 24.64 -3.06
C PRO A 144 16.54 24.39 -4.35
N HIS A 145 16.77 25.20 -5.40
CA HIS A 145 15.98 25.20 -6.63
C HIS A 145 16.16 23.94 -7.50
N ASP A 146 17.34 23.35 -7.48
CA ASP A 146 17.71 22.27 -8.40
C ASP A 146 17.65 20.87 -7.75
N THR A 147 17.28 20.79 -6.48
CA THR A 147 17.16 19.52 -5.76
C THR A 147 15.69 19.08 -5.73
N PRO A 148 15.35 17.89 -6.27
CA PRO A 148 14.01 17.32 -6.12
C PRO A 148 13.61 17.18 -4.65
N THR A 149 12.34 17.36 -4.32
CA THR A 149 11.84 17.35 -2.92
C THR A 149 12.22 16.07 -2.16
N HIS A 150 12.24 14.91 -2.84
CA HIS A 150 12.60 13.62 -2.25
C HIS A 150 14.11 13.43 -2.01
N MET A 151 14.96 14.32 -2.53
CA MET A 151 16.42 14.32 -2.30
C MET A 151 16.84 15.33 -1.23
N LEU A 152 15.89 16.02 -0.59
CA LEU A 152 16.16 16.91 0.55
C LEU A 152 16.20 16.06 1.83
N ASP A 153 17.18 16.31 2.71
CA ASP A 153 17.34 15.57 3.98
C ASP A 153 16.14 15.70 4.92
N ASP A 154 15.47 16.87 4.90
CA ASP A 154 14.22 17.11 5.62
C ASP A 154 13.31 18.03 4.80
N PRO A 155 12.46 17.48 3.90
CA PRO A 155 11.58 18.26 3.05
C PRO A 155 10.57 19.14 3.81
N ASP A 156 10.13 18.68 4.99
CA ASP A 156 9.05 19.33 5.76
C ASP A 156 9.45 20.71 6.30
N GLN A 157 10.72 20.94 6.58
CA GLN A 157 11.21 22.25 7.02
C GLN A 157 11.12 23.35 5.95
N TYR A 158 11.09 22.94 4.67
CA TYR A 158 10.98 23.85 3.53
C TYR A 158 9.54 24.09 3.08
N ILE A 159 8.57 23.31 3.58
CA ILE A 159 7.16 23.50 3.20
C ILE A 159 6.54 24.62 4.03
N THR A 160 5.85 25.56 3.36
CA THR A 160 5.14 26.66 4.05
C THR A 160 3.84 26.14 4.69
N LYS A 161 3.24 26.91 5.63
CA LYS A 161 1.98 26.51 6.28
C LYS A 161 0.85 26.38 5.26
N VAL A 162 0.72 27.36 4.37
CA VAL A 162 -0.23 27.33 3.25
C VAL A 162 0.13 26.19 2.29
N GLY A 163 1.43 26.01 2.00
CA GLY A 163 1.94 24.94 1.15
C GLY A 163 1.54 23.54 1.64
N LYS A 164 1.58 23.29 2.94
CA LYS A 164 1.14 22.01 3.52
C LYS A 164 -0.35 21.72 3.25
N PHE A 165 -1.19 22.74 3.39
CA PHE A 165 -2.61 22.64 3.06
C PHE A 165 -2.82 22.41 1.55
N LEU A 166 -2.13 23.16 0.68
CA LEU A 166 -2.25 23.04 -0.76
C LEU A 166 -1.87 21.63 -1.25
N ARG A 167 -0.75 21.09 -0.77
CA ARG A 167 -0.28 19.75 -1.11
C ARG A 167 -1.24 18.66 -0.64
N ALA A 168 -1.73 18.76 0.61
CA ALA A 168 -2.67 17.79 1.17
C ALA A 168 -3.97 17.66 0.35
N HIS A 169 -4.35 18.71 -0.39
CA HIS A 169 -5.57 18.72 -1.22
C HIS A 169 -5.28 18.80 -2.72
N SER A 170 -4.02 18.64 -3.15
CA SER A 170 -3.56 18.78 -4.55
C SER A 170 -3.97 20.12 -5.20
N LEU A 171 -4.23 21.15 -4.40
CA LEU A 171 -4.61 22.48 -4.89
C LEU A 171 -3.42 23.23 -5.51
N ASP A 172 -2.19 22.83 -5.15
CA ASP A 172 -0.96 23.37 -5.75
C ASP A 172 -0.85 23.04 -7.24
N GLU A 173 -1.53 22.01 -7.73
CA GLU A 173 -1.53 21.59 -9.13
C GLU A 173 -2.59 22.31 -10.00
N LEU A 174 -3.53 23.08 -9.43
CA LEU A 174 -4.56 23.79 -10.20
C LEU A 174 -4.01 24.69 -11.32
N PRO A 175 -2.84 25.35 -11.20
CA PRO A 175 -2.27 26.13 -12.30
C PRO A 175 -1.90 25.32 -13.54
N GLN A 176 -1.86 23.98 -13.47
CA GLN A 176 -1.64 23.12 -14.65
C GLN A 176 -2.78 23.25 -15.69
N LEU A 177 -3.95 23.76 -15.31
CA LEU A 177 -4.99 24.12 -16.27
C LEU A 177 -4.51 25.13 -17.33
N PHE A 178 -3.56 26.00 -17.01
CA PHE A 178 -2.91 26.87 -18.00
C PHE A 178 -2.03 26.06 -18.98
N ASN A 179 -1.38 24.98 -18.51
CA ASN A 179 -0.64 24.06 -19.38
C ASN A 179 -1.57 23.27 -20.32
N VAL A 180 -2.80 23.00 -19.89
CA VAL A 180 -3.80 22.39 -20.79
C VAL A 180 -4.22 23.40 -21.86
N LEU A 181 -4.44 24.67 -21.52
CA LEU A 181 -4.79 25.70 -22.50
C LEU A 181 -3.68 25.97 -23.51
N ASP A 182 -2.42 25.99 -23.08
CA ASP A 182 -1.28 26.21 -24.00
C ASP A 182 -0.94 24.94 -24.83
N GLY A 183 -1.48 23.77 -24.46
CA GLY A 183 -1.37 22.52 -25.19
C GLY A 183 -0.16 21.67 -24.79
N SER A 184 0.60 22.04 -23.78
CA SER A 184 1.71 21.23 -23.24
C SER A 184 1.22 20.06 -22.38
N LEU A 185 0.00 20.15 -21.83
CA LEU A 185 -0.71 19.08 -21.14
C LEU A 185 -2.10 18.78 -21.76
N SER A 186 -2.64 17.64 -21.42
CA SER A 186 -4.05 17.28 -21.54
C SER A 186 -4.67 17.16 -20.13
N LEU A 187 -5.98 17.12 -20.02
CA LEU A 187 -6.63 16.77 -18.76
C LEU A 187 -6.34 15.33 -18.39
N VAL A 188 -6.41 14.40 -19.34
CA VAL A 188 -6.17 12.97 -19.15
C VAL A 188 -5.00 12.49 -19.98
N GLY A 189 -4.07 11.80 -19.35
CA GLY A 189 -2.87 11.24 -19.97
C GLY A 189 -1.87 10.74 -18.94
N PRO A 190 -0.73 10.18 -19.34
CA PRO A 190 0.33 9.77 -18.43
C PRO A 190 0.87 10.97 -17.66
N ARG A 191 1.14 10.82 -16.36
CA ARG A 191 1.71 11.91 -15.55
C ARG A 191 3.08 12.33 -16.10
N PRO A 192 3.36 13.61 -16.32
CA PRO A 192 4.64 14.05 -16.89
C PRO A 192 5.80 13.69 -15.95
N GLY A 193 6.74 12.89 -16.43
CA GLY A 193 7.97 12.52 -15.71
C GLY A 193 8.90 13.72 -15.49
N LEU A 194 9.77 13.65 -14.48
CA LEU A 194 10.88 14.60 -14.36
C LEU A 194 11.83 14.43 -15.56
N TRP A 195 12.53 15.49 -15.90
CA TRP A 195 13.45 15.49 -17.03
C TRP A 195 14.63 14.52 -16.89
N ASN A 196 14.91 14.02 -15.69
CA ASN A 196 15.97 13.11 -15.29
C ASN A 196 15.46 11.80 -14.67
N GLN A 197 14.21 11.41 -14.96
CA GLN A 197 13.66 10.08 -14.65
C GLN A 197 13.91 9.14 -15.83
N ASP A 198 15.13 8.64 -15.90
CA ASP A 198 15.61 7.92 -17.07
C ASP A 198 15.00 6.54 -17.22
N ILE A 199 14.81 5.82 -16.09
CA ILE A 199 14.19 4.49 -16.09
C ILE A 199 12.73 4.59 -16.48
N LEU A 200 11.96 5.50 -15.85
CA LEU A 200 10.56 5.71 -16.20
C LEU A 200 10.40 6.07 -17.69
N THR A 201 11.34 6.87 -18.22
CA THR A 201 11.32 7.25 -19.63
C THR A 201 11.56 6.04 -20.53
N ALA A 202 12.55 5.20 -20.23
CA ALA A 202 12.84 3.99 -20.99
C ALA A 202 11.71 2.95 -20.88
N GLU A 203 11.15 2.74 -19.68
CA GLU A 203 10.03 1.81 -19.48
C GLU A 203 8.77 2.22 -20.28
N ARG A 204 8.45 3.51 -20.30
CA ARG A 204 7.33 4.04 -21.09
C ARG A 204 7.53 3.92 -22.58
N ASP A 205 8.75 3.97 -23.06
CA ASP A 205 9.06 3.77 -24.50
C ASP A 205 8.76 2.36 -24.99
N LYS A 206 8.82 1.34 -24.10
CA LYS A 206 8.40 -0.04 -24.43
C LYS A 206 6.93 -0.11 -24.87
N TYR A 207 6.10 0.81 -24.39
CA TYR A 207 4.66 0.91 -24.70
C TYR A 207 4.33 2.12 -25.61
N GLY A 208 5.33 2.90 -26.05
CA GLY A 208 5.14 4.11 -26.85
C GLY A 208 4.40 5.24 -26.10
N VAL A 209 4.42 5.23 -24.76
CA VAL A 209 3.67 6.18 -23.92
C VAL A 209 4.23 7.60 -24.00
N ASN A 210 5.54 7.76 -24.19
CA ASN A 210 6.17 9.07 -24.29
C ASN A 210 5.82 9.84 -25.58
N GLU A 211 5.20 9.19 -26.54
CA GLU A 211 4.66 9.80 -27.76
C GLU A 211 3.36 10.56 -27.49
N MET A 212 2.66 10.17 -26.41
CA MET A 212 1.40 10.76 -26.02
C MET A 212 1.59 12.09 -25.28
N LYS A 213 0.55 12.93 -25.33
CA LYS A 213 0.51 14.14 -24.50
C LYS A 213 0.32 13.76 -23.04
N PRO A 214 1.18 14.23 -22.12
CA PRO A 214 0.97 13.96 -20.70
C PRO A 214 -0.28 14.65 -20.16
N GLY A 215 -0.84 14.10 -19.06
CA GLY A 215 -2.07 14.57 -18.46
C GLY A 215 -1.91 15.08 -17.03
N ILE A 216 -2.88 15.91 -16.59
CA ILE A 216 -3.03 16.27 -15.18
C ILE A 216 -3.40 15.03 -14.38
N THR A 217 -4.29 14.21 -14.93
CA THR A 217 -4.64 12.89 -14.39
C THR A 217 -4.52 11.80 -15.46
N GLY A 218 -4.59 10.53 -15.06
CA GLY A 218 -4.52 9.39 -15.97
C GLY A 218 -4.70 8.06 -15.27
N TRP A 219 -4.66 6.99 -16.05
CA TRP A 219 -4.99 5.66 -15.56
C TRP A 219 -4.03 5.17 -14.46
N ALA A 220 -2.73 5.39 -14.59
CA ALA A 220 -1.74 5.06 -13.55
C ALA A 220 -1.98 5.88 -12.27
N GLN A 221 -2.33 7.18 -12.39
CA GLN A 221 -2.58 8.03 -11.21
C GLN A 221 -3.79 7.56 -10.41
N ILE A 222 -4.87 7.08 -11.05
CA ILE A 222 -6.05 6.58 -10.34
C ILE A 222 -5.92 5.12 -9.88
N ASN A 223 -4.88 4.38 -10.30
CA ASN A 223 -4.64 3.00 -9.91
C ASN A 223 -3.40 2.77 -9.02
N GLY A 224 -2.85 3.81 -8.42
CA GLY A 224 -1.75 3.66 -7.47
C GLY A 224 -0.79 4.84 -7.41
N ARG A 225 -0.80 5.74 -8.41
CA ARG A 225 0.01 6.98 -8.45
C ARG A 225 1.48 6.71 -8.15
N ASP A 226 1.96 7.12 -6.98
CA ASP A 226 3.38 7.04 -6.61
C ASP A 226 3.72 5.77 -5.81
N SER A 227 2.71 4.95 -5.45
CA SER A 227 2.88 3.71 -4.68
C SER A 227 3.14 2.46 -5.52
N ILE A 228 3.09 2.55 -6.85
CA ILE A 228 3.34 1.43 -7.78
C ILE A 228 4.74 1.53 -8.39
N SER A 229 5.31 0.38 -8.78
CA SER A 229 6.63 0.33 -9.42
C SER A 229 6.67 1.11 -10.74
N ILE A 230 7.87 1.44 -11.20
CA ILE A 230 8.08 2.15 -12.47
C ILE A 230 7.53 1.32 -13.63
N GLU A 231 7.77 0.01 -13.63
CA GLU A 231 7.31 -0.92 -14.66
C GLU A 231 5.77 -1.01 -14.68
N GLU A 232 5.15 -1.13 -13.51
CA GLU A 232 3.69 -1.19 -13.39
C GLU A 232 3.05 0.13 -13.82
N LYS A 233 3.67 1.27 -13.46
CA LYS A 233 3.26 2.60 -13.91
C LYS A 233 3.31 2.72 -15.43
N ALA A 234 4.41 2.30 -16.06
CA ALA A 234 4.56 2.30 -17.51
C ALA A 234 3.56 1.37 -18.21
N LYS A 235 3.28 0.19 -17.62
CA LYS A 235 2.28 -0.76 -18.12
C LYS A 235 0.87 -0.21 -18.05
N LEU A 236 0.47 0.45 -16.95
CA LEU A 236 -0.83 1.10 -16.81
C LEU A 236 -1.00 2.27 -17.76
N ASP A 237 0.05 3.06 -17.97
CA ASP A 237 0.06 4.15 -18.95
C ASP A 237 -0.04 3.59 -20.39
N GLY A 238 0.62 2.46 -20.68
CA GLY A 238 0.50 1.73 -21.95
C GLY A 238 -0.92 1.21 -22.18
N TYR A 239 -1.51 0.60 -21.16
CA TYR A 239 -2.90 0.13 -21.23
C TYR A 239 -3.88 1.27 -21.54
N TRP A 240 -3.69 2.46 -20.93
CA TRP A 240 -4.49 3.63 -21.25
C TRP A 240 -4.31 4.04 -22.72
N LYS A 241 -3.08 4.08 -23.24
CA LYS A 241 -2.79 4.42 -24.64
C LYS A 241 -3.52 3.50 -25.61
N GLU A 242 -3.48 2.18 -25.37
CA GLU A 242 -4.12 1.17 -26.22
C GLU A 242 -5.65 1.29 -26.24
N HIS A 243 -6.24 1.76 -25.14
CA HIS A 243 -7.71 1.86 -24.96
C HIS A 243 -8.19 3.31 -24.95
N GLU A 244 -7.37 4.26 -25.42
CA GLU A 244 -7.71 5.67 -25.42
C GLU A 244 -9.03 5.93 -26.16
N SER A 245 -9.98 6.49 -25.42
CA SER A 245 -11.33 6.83 -25.91
C SER A 245 -11.99 7.85 -24.99
N PHE A 246 -13.00 8.54 -25.50
CA PHE A 246 -13.80 9.49 -24.72
C PHE A 246 -14.33 8.87 -23.41
N LEU A 247 -14.91 7.68 -23.48
CA LEU A 247 -15.46 7.01 -22.30
C LEU A 247 -14.36 6.62 -21.29
N PHE A 248 -13.18 6.25 -21.77
CA PHE A 248 -12.08 5.91 -20.89
C PHE A 248 -11.49 7.16 -20.22
N ASP A 249 -11.41 8.27 -20.92
CA ASP A 249 -11.00 9.55 -20.36
C ASP A 249 -12.00 10.07 -19.32
N VAL A 250 -13.31 9.96 -19.58
CA VAL A 250 -14.36 10.25 -18.58
C VAL A 250 -14.20 9.37 -17.34
N LYS A 251 -13.88 8.08 -17.51
CA LYS A 251 -13.60 7.16 -16.39
C LYS A 251 -12.40 7.63 -15.56
N CYS A 252 -11.34 8.11 -16.20
CA CYS A 252 -10.17 8.68 -15.52
C CYS A 252 -10.54 9.96 -14.75
N LEU A 253 -11.28 10.87 -15.35
CA LEU A 253 -11.74 12.10 -14.70
C LEU A 253 -12.64 11.82 -13.49
N LEU A 254 -13.63 10.95 -13.63
CA LEU A 254 -14.48 10.53 -12.50
C LEU A 254 -13.68 9.84 -11.40
N GLY A 255 -12.75 8.95 -11.76
CA GLY A 255 -11.82 8.32 -10.83
C GLY A 255 -10.97 9.32 -10.05
N THR A 256 -10.56 10.42 -10.70
CA THR A 256 -9.80 11.50 -10.07
C THR A 256 -10.65 12.26 -9.06
N VAL A 257 -11.85 12.69 -9.45
CA VAL A 257 -12.77 13.41 -8.55
C VAL A 257 -13.08 12.58 -7.30
N MET A 258 -13.25 11.27 -7.46
CA MET A 258 -13.49 10.35 -6.35
C MET A 258 -12.26 10.16 -5.45
N LYS A 259 -11.04 10.37 -5.96
CA LYS A 259 -9.79 10.29 -5.19
C LYS A 259 -9.34 11.62 -4.58
N VAL A 260 -9.67 12.75 -5.22
CA VAL A 260 -9.36 14.09 -4.68
C VAL A 260 -10.10 14.28 -3.34
N GLY A 261 -9.37 14.41 -2.26
CA GLY A 261 -9.89 14.47 -0.89
C GLY A 261 -9.80 13.17 -0.08
N HIS A 262 -9.35 12.06 -0.67
CA HIS A 262 -9.17 10.77 -0.02
C HIS A 262 -7.78 10.15 -0.21
N ASP A 263 -6.90 10.81 -0.95
CA ASP A 263 -5.58 10.28 -1.28
C ASP A 263 -4.51 10.84 -0.34
N ASP A 264 -4.19 10.07 0.69
CA ASP A 264 -3.09 10.33 1.62
C ASP A 264 -1.72 9.88 1.05
N SER A 265 -1.68 9.40 -0.20
CA SER A 265 -0.49 8.84 -0.87
C SER A 265 0.31 9.84 -1.71
N VAL A 266 0.16 11.15 -1.44
CA VAL A 266 0.93 12.17 -2.16
C VAL A 266 2.37 12.22 -1.64
N VAL A 267 3.21 11.34 -2.17
CA VAL A 267 4.68 11.48 -2.10
C VAL A 267 5.14 12.07 -3.43
N GLU A 268 5.35 13.38 -3.49
CA GLU A 268 5.86 14.02 -4.72
C GLU A 268 7.27 13.52 -5.04
N GLY A 269 7.39 12.85 -6.18
CA GLY A 269 8.67 12.44 -6.75
C GLY A 269 9.31 11.19 -6.16
N GLY A 270 8.64 10.51 -5.22
CA GLY A 270 9.16 9.29 -4.61
C GLY A 270 8.88 8.05 -5.45
N THR A 271 9.65 7.78 -6.49
CA THR A 271 9.74 6.46 -7.07
C THR A 271 10.81 5.66 -6.34
N GLY A 272 10.40 4.77 -5.44
CA GLY A 272 11.25 3.66 -4.99
C GLY A 272 12.38 3.95 -3.99
N ALA A 273 12.89 5.19 -3.84
CA ALA A 273 14.03 5.46 -2.94
C ALA A 273 13.68 5.29 -1.44
N MET A 274 12.46 5.69 -1.02
CA MET A 274 11.97 5.40 0.34
C MET A 274 11.63 3.92 0.53
N GLU A 275 11.13 3.24 -0.50
CA GLU A 275 10.89 1.80 -0.47
C GLU A 275 12.20 1.00 -0.37
N LYS A 276 13.29 1.41 -1.05
CA LYS A 276 14.60 0.74 -0.96
C LYS A 276 15.18 0.74 0.45
N LYS A 277 15.05 1.83 1.23
CA LYS A 277 15.54 1.88 2.62
C LYS A 277 14.91 0.79 3.49
N HIS A 278 13.69 0.41 3.21
CA HIS A 278 12.94 -0.59 3.98
C HIS A 278 12.89 -1.98 3.33
N ARG A 279 13.24 -2.14 2.05
CA ARG A 279 13.26 -3.42 1.33
C ARG A 279 14.54 -4.22 1.47
N LYS A 280 15.22 -4.08 2.58
CA LYS A 280 16.52 -4.70 2.88
C LYS A 280 16.59 -6.21 2.63
N TYR A 281 15.48 -6.92 2.84
CA TYR A 281 15.41 -8.38 2.75
C TYR A 281 14.58 -8.91 1.59
N THR A 282 13.84 -8.06 0.87
CA THR A 282 12.95 -8.44 -0.23
C THR A 282 13.50 -8.10 -1.61
N ASP A 283 14.44 -7.15 -1.71
CA ASP A 283 15.04 -6.78 -2.99
C ASP A 283 15.84 -7.94 -3.59
N ASN A 284 15.72 -8.10 -4.91
CA ASN A 284 16.40 -9.14 -5.71
C ASN A 284 16.05 -10.60 -5.35
N ARG A 285 14.89 -10.84 -4.72
CA ARG A 285 14.40 -12.18 -4.42
C ARG A 285 13.56 -12.76 -5.55
N THR A 286 13.74 -14.03 -5.80
CA THR A 286 12.86 -14.80 -6.69
C THR A 286 11.48 -14.99 -6.05
N ASN A 287 10.47 -15.29 -6.87
CA ASN A 287 9.12 -15.60 -6.36
C ASN A 287 9.14 -16.77 -5.36
N ASP A 288 9.93 -17.80 -5.61
CA ASP A 288 10.05 -18.96 -4.73
C ASP A 288 10.65 -18.60 -3.37
N GLU A 289 11.63 -17.70 -3.34
CA GLU A 289 12.21 -17.20 -2.09
C GLU A 289 11.20 -16.34 -1.29
N LEU A 290 10.39 -15.52 -2.00
CA LEU A 290 9.32 -14.74 -1.37
C LEU A 290 8.22 -15.64 -0.79
N ILE A 291 7.80 -16.66 -1.52
CA ILE A 291 6.79 -17.63 -1.09
C ILE A 291 7.30 -18.44 0.09
N GLY A 292 8.51 -19.00 -0.03
CA GLY A 292 9.10 -19.95 0.91
C GLY A 292 8.53 -21.38 0.77
N LYS A 293 9.07 -22.32 1.52
CA LYS A 293 8.62 -23.71 1.49
C LYS A 293 7.39 -23.90 2.38
N ILE A 294 6.21 -23.98 1.76
CA ILE A 294 4.94 -24.16 2.47
C ILE A 294 4.78 -25.62 2.87
N GLY A 295 4.41 -25.83 4.14
CA GLY A 295 4.12 -27.14 4.72
C GLY A 295 5.37 -28.00 4.97
N PHE A 296 5.13 -29.14 5.58
CA PHE A 296 6.14 -30.18 5.78
C PHE A 296 6.34 -30.97 4.48
N SER A 297 7.54 -31.52 4.27
CA SER A 297 7.82 -32.36 3.08
C SER A 297 7.26 -33.77 3.21
N GLU A 298 7.07 -34.21 4.44
CA GLU A 298 6.61 -35.55 4.81
C GLU A 298 5.70 -35.48 6.05
N PRO A 299 4.94 -36.55 6.36
CA PRO A 299 4.17 -36.63 7.60
C PRO A 299 5.05 -36.39 8.83
N VAL A 300 4.51 -35.71 9.84
CA VAL A 300 5.25 -35.42 11.06
C VAL A 300 4.80 -36.32 12.22
N GLU A 301 5.73 -36.68 13.08
CA GLU A 301 5.47 -37.42 14.30
C GLU A 301 5.54 -36.51 15.52
N ILE A 302 4.49 -36.54 16.36
CA ILE A 302 4.39 -35.72 17.58
C ILE A 302 4.88 -36.56 18.77
N ASP A 303 5.91 -36.04 19.46
CA ASP A 303 6.43 -36.64 20.69
C ASP A 303 5.77 -36.04 21.93
N ARG A 304 4.74 -36.64 22.43
CA ARG A 304 4.04 -36.19 23.65
C ARG A 304 4.76 -36.54 24.96
N GLN A 305 5.88 -37.25 24.89
CA GLN A 305 6.65 -37.61 26.10
C GLN A 305 7.77 -36.58 26.37
N THR A 306 8.13 -35.76 25.37
CA THR A 306 9.17 -34.76 25.50
C THR A 306 8.68 -33.54 26.25
N LYS A 307 9.50 -33.00 27.15
CA LYS A 307 9.31 -31.69 27.79
C LYS A 307 10.18 -30.66 27.08
N LYS A 308 9.60 -29.53 26.65
CA LYS A 308 10.25 -28.43 25.95
C LYS A 308 10.30 -27.19 26.82
N LYS A 309 11.44 -26.51 26.83
CA LYS A 309 11.60 -25.18 27.42
C LYS A 309 11.36 -24.13 26.34
N VAL A 310 10.34 -23.30 26.53
CA VAL A 310 9.89 -22.33 25.54
C VAL A 310 10.04 -20.93 26.08
N LEU A 311 10.76 -20.07 25.36
CA LEU A 311 10.81 -18.64 25.60
C LEU A 311 9.82 -17.93 24.68
N ILE A 312 8.81 -17.25 25.24
CA ILE A 312 7.89 -16.39 24.49
C ILE A 312 8.41 -14.95 24.54
N THR A 313 8.78 -14.40 23.39
CA THR A 313 9.20 -13.02 23.29
C THR A 313 8.03 -12.12 22.86
N GLY A 314 7.73 -11.14 23.69
CA GLY A 314 6.50 -10.31 23.60
C GLY A 314 5.56 -10.60 24.76
N ALA A 315 6.08 -10.44 25.99
CA ALA A 315 5.37 -10.67 27.23
C ALA A 315 4.00 -9.94 27.29
N GLY A 316 2.99 -10.59 27.85
CA GLY A 316 1.64 -10.04 27.97
C GLY A 316 0.86 -9.94 26.66
N SER A 317 1.38 -10.46 25.53
CA SER A 317 0.64 -10.47 24.26
C SER A 317 -0.58 -11.40 24.32
N TYR A 318 -1.67 -11.02 23.65
CA TYR A 318 -2.89 -11.82 23.60
C TYR A 318 -2.63 -13.28 23.17
N ILE A 319 -1.87 -13.47 22.09
CA ILE A 319 -1.57 -14.80 21.56
C ILE A 319 -0.65 -15.58 22.52
N GLY A 320 0.38 -14.93 23.07
CA GLY A 320 1.29 -15.55 24.05
C GLY A 320 0.57 -16.02 25.30
N GLN A 321 -0.26 -15.15 25.90
CA GLN A 321 -1.05 -15.49 27.08
C GLN A 321 -2.06 -16.61 26.82
N SER A 322 -2.72 -16.58 25.66
CA SER A 322 -3.65 -17.65 25.27
C SER A 322 -2.94 -18.98 25.14
N PHE A 323 -1.75 -19.01 24.51
CA PHE A 323 -0.94 -20.21 24.38
C PHE A 323 -0.48 -20.74 25.76
N ILE A 324 0.00 -19.88 26.65
CA ILE A 324 0.41 -20.29 28.01
C ILE A 324 -0.75 -20.95 28.76
N ASN A 325 -1.91 -20.31 28.74
CA ASN A 325 -3.09 -20.82 29.44
C ASN A 325 -3.56 -22.15 28.85
N TYR A 326 -3.57 -22.25 27.51
CA TYR A 326 -3.95 -23.45 26.81
C TYR A 326 -2.97 -24.61 27.08
N ALA A 327 -1.67 -24.37 26.97
CA ALA A 327 -0.62 -25.35 27.20
C ALA A 327 -0.64 -25.87 28.66
N LYS A 328 -0.75 -24.98 29.64
CA LYS A 328 -0.85 -25.37 31.05
C LYS A 328 -2.06 -26.27 31.32
N LYS A 329 -3.18 -26.06 30.62
CA LYS A 329 -4.40 -26.84 30.81
C LYS A 329 -4.37 -28.18 30.09
N ASN A 330 -3.89 -28.21 28.85
CA ASN A 330 -4.03 -29.37 27.94
C ASN A 330 -2.73 -30.17 27.76
N TYR A 331 -1.58 -29.59 28.10
CA TYR A 331 -0.23 -30.12 27.95
C TYR A 331 0.64 -29.84 29.19
N PRO A 332 0.18 -30.16 30.42
CA PRO A 332 0.82 -29.71 31.67
C PRO A 332 2.26 -30.25 31.83
N ASP A 333 2.56 -31.40 31.27
CA ASP A 333 3.85 -32.08 31.43
C ASP A 333 4.82 -31.78 30.28
N ASN A 334 4.36 -31.16 29.18
CA ASN A 334 5.14 -31.01 27.96
C ASN A 334 5.89 -29.69 27.85
N PHE A 335 5.47 -28.64 28.58
CA PHE A 335 6.06 -27.32 28.41
C PHE A 335 6.47 -26.65 29.73
N GLU A 336 7.67 -26.09 29.71
CA GLU A 336 8.13 -25.10 30.67
C GLU A 336 8.25 -23.77 29.92
N ILE A 337 7.39 -22.80 30.25
CA ILE A 337 7.22 -21.58 29.46
C ILE A 337 7.63 -20.38 30.29
N GLU A 338 8.52 -19.55 29.75
CA GLU A 338 8.89 -18.25 30.28
C GLU A 338 8.55 -17.16 29.26
N GLU A 339 8.23 -15.96 29.74
CA GLU A 339 7.97 -14.79 28.91
C GLU A 339 9.11 -13.77 29.06
N LEU A 340 9.42 -13.08 27.96
CA LEU A 340 10.43 -12.04 27.92
C LEU A 340 9.83 -10.78 27.29
N ASP A 341 9.92 -9.66 28.03
CA ASP A 341 9.61 -8.35 27.51
C ASP A 341 10.81 -7.80 26.71
N LEU A 342 10.52 -7.29 25.52
CA LEU A 342 11.51 -6.70 24.61
C LEU A 342 11.47 -5.16 24.60
N MET A 343 10.67 -4.53 25.44
CA MET A 343 10.54 -3.06 25.48
C MET A 343 11.83 -2.38 25.94
N GLU A 344 12.56 -3.00 26.87
CA GLU A 344 13.85 -2.53 27.33
C GLU A 344 14.98 -3.32 26.66
N THR A 345 16.17 -2.70 26.52
CA THR A 345 17.33 -3.35 25.89
C THR A 345 18.02 -4.39 26.77
N SER A 346 17.62 -4.51 28.03
CA SER A 346 18.15 -5.47 29.02
C SER A 346 18.04 -6.93 28.57
N TRP A 347 17.06 -7.26 27.72
CA TRP A 347 16.90 -8.62 27.17
C TRP A 347 18.13 -9.11 26.38
N LYS A 348 18.95 -8.19 25.83
CA LYS A 348 20.16 -8.52 25.08
C LYS A 348 21.21 -9.22 25.93
N ASN A 349 21.20 -8.98 27.26
CA ASN A 349 22.11 -9.58 28.21
C ASN A 349 21.60 -10.91 28.78
N ILE A 350 20.37 -11.32 28.44
CA ILE A 350 19.80 -12.60 28.90
C ILE A 350 20.23 -13.70 27.93
N SER A 351 20.83 -14.78 28.43
CA SER A 351 21.13 -15.94 27.59
C SER A 351 19.88 -16.77 27.28
N PHE A 352 19.73 -17.15 26.03
CA PHE A 352 18.65 -18.02 25.58
C PHE A 352 19.06 -19.50 25.56
N SER A 353 20.29 -19.85 25.91
CA SER A 353 20.85 -21.21 25.80
C SER A 353 20.10 -22.30 26.56
N LYS A 354 19.30 -21.92 27.57
CA LYS A 354 18.48 -22.87 28.35
C LYS A 354 17.18 -23.28 27.67
N TYR A 355 16.77 -22.59 26.57
CA TYR A 355 15.52 -22.85 25.89
C TYR A 355 15.71 -23.72 24.65
N ASP A 356 14.77 -24.63 24.41
CA ASP A 356 14.72 -25.45 23.20
C ASP A 356 14.13 -24.63 22.04
N ILE A 357 13.14 -23.77 22.35
CA ILE A 357 12.33 -23.03 21.39
C ILE A 357 12.20 -21.56 21.80
N VAL A 358 12.38 -20.68 20.85
CA VAL A 358 11.96 -19.27 20.98
C VAL A 358 10.71 -19.05 20.14
N TYR A 359 9.60 -18.70 20.78
CA TYR A 359 8.34 -18.32 20.13
C TYR A 359 8.22 -16.78 20.11
N HIS A 360 8.45 -16.19 18.94
CA HIS A 360 8.45 -14.73 18.76
C HIS A 360 7.07 -14.24 18.33
N VAL A 361 6.36 -13.60 19.26
CA VAL A 361 5.03 -13.00 19.05
C VAL A 361 5.04 -11.48 19.20
N ALA A 362 6.19 -10.89 19.55
CA ALA A 362 6.33 -9.46 19.63
C ALA A 362 6.07 -8.80 18.25
N GLY A 363 5.42 -7.67 18.27
CA GLY A 363 5.18 -6.91 17.07
C GLY A 363 4.04 -5.91 17.23
N ILE A 364 4.09 -4.86 16.42
CA ILE A 364 3.01 -3.89 16.33
C ILE A 364 2.00 -4.41 15.31
N ALA A 365 0.78 -4.69 15.75
CA ALA A 365 -0.36 -5.08 14.93
C ALA A 365 -1.39 -3.95 14.89
N HIS A 366 -2.35 -4.03 13.97
CA HIS A 366 -3.49 -3.10 13.86
C HIS A 366 -3.11 -1.65 13.51
N ALA A 367 -2.31 -1.49 12.45
CA ALA A 367 -2.08 -0.18 11.86
C ALA A 367 -3.41 0.43 11.39
N ASP A 368 -3.75 1.62 11.89
CA ASP A 368 -4.63 2.49 11.14
C ASP A 368 -3.80 3.03 9.97
N VAL A 369 -3.87 2.31 8.83
CA VAL A 369 -3.06 2.57 7.64
C VAL A 369 -3.48 3.87 6.89
N GLY A 370 -4.38 4.67 7.49
CA GLY A 370 -4.72 6.02 7.04
C GLY A 370 -3.52 6.97 7.13
N LYS A 371 -3.73 8.17 7.58
CA LYS A 371 -2.65 9.17 7.75
C LYS A 371 -1.63 8.73 8.80
N VAL A 372 -0.52 8.14 8.37
CA VAL A 372 0.56 7.68 9.25
C VAL A 372 1.83 8.46 8.93
N SER A 373 2.45 9.06 9.96
CA SER A 373 3.75 9.75 9.81
C SER A 373 4.86 8.77 9.44
N GLU A 374 5.90 9.24 8.78
CA GLU A 374 7.08 8.42 8.47
C GLU A 374 7.72 7.85 9.74
N GLU A 375 7.78 8.61 10.82
CA GLU A 375 8.23 8.13 12.13
C GLU A 375 7.42 6.90 12.61
N THR A 376 6.11 6.90 12.40
CA THR A 376 5.28 5.75 12.73
C THR A 376 5.59 4.57 11.82
N LYS A 377 5.80 4.76 10.52
CA LYS A 377 6.21 3.68 9.60
C LYS A 377 7.56 3.10 10.01
N GLU A 378 8.55 3.95 10.28
CA GLU A 378 9.88 3.52 10.78
C GLU A 378 9.77 2.70 12.06
N LYS A 379 8.87 3.08 12.98
CA LYS A 379 8.61 2.29 14.19
C LYS A 379 8.12 0.89 13.88
N TYR A 380 7.27 0.72 12.83
CA TYR A 380 6.83 -0.62 12.40
C TYR A 380 7.98 -1.46 11.87
N TYR A 381 8.85 -0.90 11.02
CA TYR A 381 10.03 -1.64 10.53
C TYR A 381 11.00 -1.96 11.67
N LYS A 382 11.26 -1.00 12.53
CA LYS A 382 12.14 -1.20 13.70
C LYS A 382 11.65 -2.32 14.61
N VAL A 383 10.33 -2.39 14.89
CA VAL A 383 9.77 -3.37 15.81
C VAL A 383 9.45 -4.69 15.10
N ASN A 384 8.78 -4.65 13.94
CA ASN A 384 8.35 -5.88 13.26
C ASN A 384 9.48 -6.56 12.48
N THR A 385 10.45 -5.80 11.97
CA THR A 385 11.56 -6.34 11.16
C THR A 385 12.85 -6.41 11.96
N ASP A 386 13.43 -5.26 12.33
CA ASP A 386 14.79 -5.24 12.89
C ASP A 386 14.86 -5.97 14.22
N LEU A 387 13.94 -5.71 15.14
CA LEU A 387 13.88 -6.39 16.45
C LEU A 387 13.66 -7.90 16.29
N THR A 388 12.77 -8.32 15.37
CA THR A 388 12.53 -9.75 15.08
C THR A 388 13.81 -10.43 14.60
N VAL A 389 14.55 -9.80 13.68
CA VAL A 389 15.82 -10.33 13.16
C VAL A 389 16.89 -10.38 14.26
N GLU A 390 16.95 -9.36 15.10
CA GLU A 390 17.91 -9.30 16.21
C GLU A 390 17.65 -10.41 17.23
N VAL A 391 16.39 -10.65 17.60
CA VAL A 391 16.00 -11.74 18.50
C VAL A 391 16.30 -13.11 17.90
N ALA A 392 16.03 -13.30 16.59
CA ALA A 392 16.29 -14.57 15.91
C ALA A 392 17.80 -14.86 15.81
N LYS A 393 18.62 -13.84 15.52
CA LYS A 393 20.09 -13.97 15.51
C LYS A 393 20.62 -14.36 16.89
N LYS A 394 20.18 -13.66 17.93
CA LYS A 394 20.56 -13.98 19.30
C LYS A 394 20.14 -15.41 19.70
N ALA A 395 18.92 -15.84 19.35
CA ALA A 395 18.47 -17.20 19.61
C ALA A 395 19.40 -18.22 18.95
N LYS A 396 19.79 -17.99 17.69
CA LYS A 396 20.75 -18.85 16.97
C LYS A 396 22.14 -18.86 17.62
N GLU A 397 22.67 -17.68 17.96
CA GLU A 397 23.98 -17.50 18.60
C GLU A 397 24.04 -18.18 19.98
N ASP A 398 22.95 -18.12 20.74
CA ASP A 398 22.82 -18.77 22.06
C ASP A 398 22.55 -20.28 21.96
N GLY A 399 22.45 -20.86 20.75
CA GLY A 399 22.30 -22.30 20.53
C GLY A 399 20.88 -22.83 20.66
N VAL A 400 19.85 -21.97 20.59
CA VAL A 400 18.44 -22.39 20.49
C VAL A 400 18.25 -23.20 19.20
N ARG A 401 17.49 -24.30 19.28
CA ARG A 401 17.31 -25.20 18.13
C ARG A 401 16.19 -24.77 17.19
N GLU A 402 15.17 -24.10 17.73
CA GLU A 402 13.95 -23.78 16.97
C GLU A 402 13.46 -22.36 17.24
N PHE A 403 13.14 -21.65 16.18
CA PHE A 403 12.58 -20.31 16.21
C PHE A 403 11.24 -20.27 15.49
N ILE A 404 10.16 -19.95 16.20
CA ILE A 404 8.83 -19.84 15.65
C ILE A 404 8.45 -18.36 15.55
N PHE A 405 8.21 -17.88 14.34
CA PHE A 405 7.85 -16.49 14.07
C PHE A 405 6.38 -16.33 13.71
N MET A 406 5.70 -15.42 14.42
CA MET A 406 4.32 -15.05 14.12
C MET A 406 4.29 -13.94 13.06
N SER A 407 4.22 -14.35 11.79
CA SER A 407 3.94 -13.50 10.63
C SER A 407 2.43 -13.24 10.50
N SER A 408 1.88 -13.04 9.32
CA SER A 408 0.45 -12.82 9.10
C SER A 408 0.05 -13.01 7.63
N MET A 409 -1.21 -13.35 7.36
CA MET A 409 -1.82 -13.31 6.01
C MET A 409 -1.73 -11.93 5.33
N ILE A 410 -1.53 -10.85 6.09
CA ILE A 410 -1.46 -9.46 5.56
C ILE A 410 -0.36 -9.26 4.52
N ILE A 411 0.68 -10.09 4.53
CA ILE A 411 1.77 -10.06 3.54
C ILE A 411 1.29 -10.36 2.11
N TYR A 412 0.14 -11.01 1.96
CA TYR A 412 -0.47 -11.27 0.65
C TYR A 412 -1.37 -10.11 0.16
N GLY A 413 -1.34 -8.96 0.84
CA GLY A 413 -2.10 -7.78 0.48
C GLY A 413 -3.55 -7.79 0.97
N GLU A 414 -4.35 -6.85 0.48
CA GLU A 414 -5.73 -6.65 0.93
C GLU A 414 -6.70 -7.73 0.42
N SER A 415 -7.87 -7.81 1.05
CA SER A 415 -8.98 -8.65 0.58
C SER A 415 -9.43 -8.21 -0.81
N ALA A 416 -9.78 -9.15 -1.68
CA ALA A 416 -10.40 -8.82 -2.96
C ALA A 416 -11.73 -8.09 -2.74
N PRO A 417 -12.10 -7.15 -3.62
CA PRO A 417 -13.41 -6.51 -3.57
C PRO A 417 -14.54 -7.53 -3.57
N TYR A 418 -15.66 -7.18 -2.92
CA TYR A 418 -16.83 -8.06 -2.89
C TYR A 418 -17.20 -8.55 -4.30
N GLY A 419 -17.44 -9.85 -4.42
CA GLY A 419 -17.76 -10.52 -5.69
C GLY A 419 -16.55 -10.98 -6.52
N LYS A 420 -15.33 -10.61 -6.15
CA LYS A 420 -14.10 -11.17 -6.74
C LYS A 420 -13.51 -12.22 -5.80
N LYS A 421 -13.09 -13.36 -6.34
CA LYS A 421 -12.40 -14.40 -5.56
C LYS A 421 -10.94 -14.00 -5.30
N LYS A 422 -10.46 -14.29 -4.10
CA LYS A 422 -9.03 -14.27 -3.75
C LYS A 422 -8.75 -15.51 -2.90
N VAL A 423 -8.12 -16.50 -3.52
CA VAL A 423 -7.66 -17.71 -2.85
C VAL A 423 -6.15 -17.76 -2.97
N ILE A 424 -5.48 -17.79 -1.84
CA ILE A 424 -4.02 -17.91 -1.74
C ILE A 424 -3.69 -19.39 -1.83
N ASP A 425 -2.90 -19.74 -2.82
CA ASP A 425 -2.39 -21.08 -3.08
C ASP A 425 -0.86 -21.15 -2.90
N GLU A 426 -0.27 -22.30 -3.19
CA GLU A 426 1.16 -22.57 -3.06
C GLU A 426 2.05 -21.72 -3.99
N ASN A 427 1.50 -21.10 -5.04
CA ASN A 427 2.20 -20.28 -6.01
C ASN A 427 1.96 -18.78 -5.81
N THR A 428 1.11 -18.42 -4.85
CA THR A 428 0.74 -17.02 -4.61
C THR A 428 1.91 -16.27 -3.99
N VAL A 429 2.48 -15.34 -4.73
CA VAL A 429 3.59 -14.49 -4.28
C VAL A 429 3.08 -13.46 -3.24
N PRO A 430 3.73 -13.33 -2.08
CA PRO A 430 3.43 -12.26 -1.14
C PRO A 430 3.61 -10.88 -1.77
N MET A 431 2.55 -10.06 -1.72
CA MET A 431 2.54 -8.67 -2.21
C MET A 431 1.82 -7.79 -1.18
N PRO A 432 2.52 -7.29 -0.17
CA PRO A 432 1.92 -6.47 0.88
C PRO A 432 1.39 -5.15 0.31
N ALA A 433 0.19 -4.75 0.74
CA ALA A 433 -0.48 -3.54 0.28
C ALA A 433 -0.10 -2.28 1.09
N ASN A 434 0.66 -2.43 2.17
CA ASN A 434 1.03 -1.33 3.06
C ASN A 434 2.29 -1.67 3.89
N PHE A 435 2.84 -0.64 4.56
CA PHE A 435 4.07 -0.74 5.37
C PHE A 435 3.98 -1.79 6.50
N TYR A 436 2.81 -2.05 7.07
CA TYR A 436 2.64 -3.09 8.09
C TYR A 436 2.83 -4.48 7.48
N GLY A 437 2.17 -4.76 6.36
CA GLY A 437 2.35 -6.03 5.64
C GLY A 437 3.79 -6.19 5.15
N ASP A 438 4.39 -5.12 4.64
CA ASP A 438 5.77 -5.13 4.17
C ASP A 438 6.76 -5.38 5.31
N SER A 439 6.64 -4.70 6.45
CA SER A 439 7.51 -4.95 7.62
C SER A 439 7.45 -6.41 8.11
N LYS A 440 6.26 -7.04 8.05
CA LYS A 440 6.10 -8.46 8.38
C LYS A 440 6.73 -9.38 7.33
N LEU A 441 6.61 -9.05 6.03
CA LEU A 441 7.23 -9.83 4.96
C LEU A 441 8.76 -9.79 5.04
N GLN A 442 9.33 -8.63 5.29
CA GLN A 442 10.77 -8.49 5.44
C GLN A 442 11.32 -9.30 6.62
N ALA A 443 10.62 -9.29 7.77
CA ALA A 443 10.96 -10.14 8.90
C ALA A 443 10.86 -11.63 8.56
N ASP A 444 9.77 -12.03 7.89
CA ASP A 444 9.48 -13.40 7.45
C ASP A 444 10.65 -13.97 6.60
N ILE A 445 11.11 -13.20 5.63
CA ILE A 445 12.23 -13.58 4.77
C ILE A 445 13.53 -13.61 5.56
N ALA A 446 13.82 -12.55 6.31
CA ALA A 446 15.08 -12.41 7.03
C ALA A 446 15.28 -13.52 8.09
N VAL A 447 14.23 -13.95 8.80
CA VAL A 447 14.36 -15.05 9.76
C VAL A 447 14.53 -16.40 9.05
N ARG A 448 13.88 -16.62 7.90
CA ARG A 448 14.07 -17.84 7.09
C ARG A 448 15.49 -17.97 6.56
N ASP A 449 16.13 -16.86 6.22
CA ASP A 449 17.53 -16.85 5.78
C ASP A 449 18.52 -17.27 6.90
N LEU A 450 18.13 -17.20 8.17
CA LEU A 450 18.95 -17.65 9.29
C LEU A 450 18.92 -19.17 9.51
N ALA A 451 17.97 -19.87 8.87
CA ALA A 451 17.75 -21.28 9.09
C ALA A 451 18.88 -22.15 8.50
N ASP A 452 19.33 -23.12 9.29
CA ASP A 452 20.28 -24.14 8.88
C ASP A 452 20.03 -25.48 9.62
N ASN A 453 20.97 -26.40 9.55
CA ASN A 453 20.82 -27.72 10.19
C ASN A 453 20.77 -27.63 11.72
N THR A 454 21.29 -26.58 12.34
CA THR A 454 21.37 -26.38 13.79
C THR A 454 20.26 -25.48 14.32
N PHE A 455 19.64 -24.68 13.45
CA PHE A 455 18.62 -23.68 13.77
C PHE A 455 17.43 -23.77 12.82
N LYS A 456 16.35 -24.37 13.29
CA LYS A 456 15.12 -24.52 12.51
C LYS A 456 14.25 -23.28 12.66
N VAL A 457 13.68 -22.80 11.55
CA VAL A 457 12.80 -21.63 11.55
C VAL A 457 11.41 -22.01 11.01
N ILE A 458 10.40 -21.78 11.83
CA ILE A 458 8.99 -21.96 11.45
C ILE A 458 8.33 -20.59 11.39
N VAL A 459 7.81 -20.23 10.22
CA VAL A 459 7.06 -18.99 10.02
C VAL A 459 5.59 -19.31 9.92
N LEU A 460 4.79 -18.74 10.83
CA LEU A 460 3.34 -18.87 10.82
C LEU A 460 2.71 -17.65 10.15
N ARG A 461 1.89 -17.85 9.14
CA ARG A 461 1.14 -16.79 8.45
C ARG A 461 -0.36 -16.94 8.71
N PRO A 462 -0.84 -16.73 9.95
CA PRO A 462 -2.26 -16.92 10.27
C PRO A 462 -3.12 -15.85 9.59
N PRO A 463 -4.39 -16.19 9.26
CA PRO A 463 -5.43 -15.22 8.92
C PRO A 463 -5.87 -14.45 10.17
N MET A 464 -7.04 -13.78 10.12
CA MET A 464 -7.59 -13.12 11.30
C MET A 464 -7.81 -14.10 12.45
N ILE A 465 -7.07 -13.90 13.54
CA ILE A 465 -7.23 -14.67 14.79
C ILE A 465 -8.36 -14.05 15.60
N TYR A 466 -9.25 -14.87 16.15
CA TYR A 466 -10.34 -14.44 17.01
C TYR A 466 -10.53 -15.38 18.21
N GLY A 467 -11.20 -14.87 19.21
CA GLY A 467 -11.50 -15.56 20.46
C GLY A 467 -11.82 -14.55 21.56
N LYS A 468 -12.04 -15.03 22.78
CA LYS A 468 -12.33 -14.18 23.94
C LYS A 468 -11.18 -13.20 24.16
N GLU A 469 -11.52 -11.90 24.35
CA GLU A 469 -10.55 -10.80 24.53
C GLU A 469 -9.63 -10.51 23.34
N SER A 470 -9.94 -11.07 22.15
CA SER A 470 -9.16 -10.79 20.96
C SER A 470 -9.22 -9.31 20.58
N LYS A 471 -8.10 -8.80 20.04
CA LYS A 471 -8.01 -7.44 19.50
C LYS A 471 -8.30 -7.45 17.99
N GLY A 472 -8.62 -6.28 17.42
CA GLY A 472 -8.78 -6.12 15.97
C GLY A 472 -10.23 -6.13 15.49
N ASN A 473 -10.49 -6.82 14.35
CA ASN A 473 -11.78 -6.69 13.65
C ASN A 473 -12.93 -7.50 14.29
N TYR A 474 -12.65 -8.58 14.99
CA TYR A 474 -13.70 -9.41 15.60
C TYR A 474 -14.53 -8.64 16.63
N PRO A 475 -13.96 -7.89 17.59
CA PRO A 475 -14.75 -7.08 18.54
C PRO A 475 -15.65 -6.05 17.85
N VAL A 476 -15.23 -5.52 16.70
CA VAL A 476 -16.05 -4.58 15.91
C VAL A 476 -17.27 -5.30 15.33
N LEU A 477 -17.06 -6.50 14.74
CA LEU A 477 -18.16 -7.34 14.24
C LEU A 477 -19.10 -7.76 15.38
N ALA A 478 -18.57 -8.14 16.54
CA ALA A 478 -19.34 -8.50 17.72
C ALA A 478 -20.20 -7.33 18.21
N LYS A 479 -19.65 -6.11 18.24
CA LYS A 479 -20.40 -4.91 18.59
C LYS A 479 -21.54 -4.61 17.62
N ILE A 480 -21.31 -4.82 16.32
CA ILE A 480 -22.34 -4.66 15.27
C ILE A 480 -23.42 -5.72 15.45
N ALA A 481 -23.05 -6.99 15.60
CA ALA A 481 -23.97 -8.11 15.79
C ALA A 481 -24.91 -7.92 17.01
N LYS A 482 -24.36 -7.39 18.10
CA LYS A 482 -25.11 -7.14 19.34
C LYS A 482 -26.04 -5.92 19.27
N LYS A 483 -25.81 -4.99 18.31
CA LYS A 483 -26.57 -3.73 18.20
C LYS A 483 -27.61 -3.74 17.09
N LEU A 484 -27.32 -4.37 15.95
CA LEU A 484 -28.18 -4.30 14.78
C LEU A 484 -29.18 -5.46 14.75
N PRO A 485 -30.47 -5.21 14.49
CA PRO A 485 -31.48 -6.27 14.31
C PRO A 485 -31.43 -6.89 12.90
N ILE A 486 -30.85 -6.19 11.94
CA ILE A 486 -30.74 -6.62 10.54
C ILE A 486 -29.30 -6.48 10.04
N PHE A 487 -28.89 -7.35 9.13
CA PHE A 487 -27.56 -7.33 8.52
C PHE A 487 -27.65 -7.77 7.04
N PRO A 488 -26.76 -7.26 6.14
CA PRO A 488 -26.73 -7.72 4.76
C PRO A 488 -26.45 -9.23 4.67
N ASP A 489 -27.21 -9.93 3.82
CA ASP A 489 -26.95 -11.33 3.50
C ASP A 489 -26.07 -11.40 2.24
N VAL A 490 -24.78 -11.54 2.44
CA VAL A 490 -23.77 -11.55 1.38
C VAL A 490 -22.89 -12.79 1.50
N ASN A 491 -22.61 -13.38 0.35
CA ASN A 491 -21.73 -14.55 0.25
C ASN A 491 -20.31 -14.05 0.00
N ASN A 492 -19.47 -14.14 1.01
CA ASN A 492 -18.04 -13.92 0.91
C ASN A 492 -17.30 -15.04 1.66
N GLU A 493 -16.09 -15.32 1.25
CA GLU A 493 -15.28 -16.39 1.82
C GLU A 493 -14.04 -15.81 2.47
N ARG A 494 -13.81 -16.17 3.74
CA ARG A 494 -12.66 -15.69 4.52
C ARG A 494 -12.06 -16.82 5.34
N SER A 495 -10.75 -16.94 5.27
CA SER A 495 -10.02 -17.73 6.25
C SER A 495 -9.99 -17.01 7.59
N MET A 496 -10.22 -17.75 8.64
CA MET A 496 -10.13 -17.30 10.03
C MET A 496 -9.50 -18.40 10.88
N LEU A 497 -8.99 -18.01 12.05
CA LEU A 497 -8.40 -18.96 12.98
C LEU A 497 -8.86 -18.67 14.41
N TYR A 498 -9.52 -19.66 15.02
CA TYR A 498 -9.91 -19.59 16.42
C TYR A 498 -8.67 -19.75 17.32
N ILE A 499 -8.62 -18.97 18.39
CA ILE A 499 -7.43 -18.89 19.25
C ILE A 499 -7.03 -20.24 19.83
N ASP A 500 -8.00 -21.08 20.27
CA ASP A 500 -7.67 -22.40 20.83
C ASP A 500 -7.22 -23.39 19.76
N ASN A 501 -7.73 -23.30 18.52
CA ASN A 501 -7.20 -24.08 17.39
C ASN A 501 -5.75 -23.67 17.09
N LEU A 502 -5.41 -22.37 17.17
CA LEU A 502 -4.03 -21.92 17.05
C LEU A 502 -3.16 -22.44 18.20
N CYS A 503 -3.64 -22.38 19.43
CA CYS A 503 -2.89 -22.86 20.59
C CYS A 503 -2.63 -24.38 20.51
N GLU A 504 -3.63 -25.16 20.09
CA GLU A 504 -3.47 -26.59 19.81
C GLU A 504 -2.43 -26.84 18.71
N PHE A 505 -2.51 -26.06 17.62
CA PHE A 505 -1.52 -26.12 16.55
C PHE A 505 -0.10 -25.86 17.04
N LEU A 506 0.08 -24.81 17.84
CA LEU A 506 1.37 -24.44 18.45
C LEU A 506 1.90 -25.56 19.34
N CYS A 507 1.06 -26.14 20.20
CA CYS A 507 1.48 -27.26 21.05
C CYS A 507 1.98 -28.45 20.20
N GLN A 508 1.27 -28.79 19.14
CA GLN A 508 1.66 -29.92 18.29
C GLN A 508 2.93 -29.65 17.48
N ILE A 509 3.09 -28.47 16.87
CA ILE A 509 4.31 -28.17 16.10
C ILE A 509 5.55 -28.10 16.97
N MET A 510 5.46 -27.62 18.22
CA MET A 510 6.57 -27.57 19.16
C MET A 510 6.99 -28.96 19.69
N LEU A 511 6.12 -29.96 19.55
CA LEU A 511 6.36 -31.33 19.94
C LEU A 511 6.72 -32.25 18.75
N ILE A 512 6.98 -31.71 17.57
CA ILE A 512 7.47 -32.51 16.43
C ILE A 512 8.86 -33.04 16.76
N LYS A 513 9.07 -34.35 16.53
CA LYS A 513 10.36 -35.01 16.78
C LYS A 513 11.48 -34.45 15.91
N GLU A 514 11.25 -34.39 14.63
CA GLU A 514 12.22 -33.91 13.64
C GLU A 514 11.56 -33.09 12.54
N HIS A 515 12.20 -31.99 12.18
CA HIS A 515 11.79 -31.15 11.06
C HIS A 515 12.58 -31.52 9.80
N ASN A 516 11.89 -31.93 8.75
CA ASN A 516 12.49 -32.35 7.49
C ASN A 516 13.02 -31.18 6.63
N ARG A 517 12.81 -29.95 7.08
CA ARG A 517 13.28 -28.70 6.44
C ARG A 517 13.84 -27.77 7.49
N ASN A 518 14.83 -26.95 7.08
CA ASN A 518 15.42 -25.94 7.97
C ASN A 518 14.49 -24.74 8.15
N ALA A 519 13.85 -24.29 7.05
CA ALA A 519 12.85 -23.22 7.06
C ALA A 519 11.51 -23.73 6.53
N ILE A 520 10.43 -23.49 7.27
CA ILE A 520 9.08 -23.95 6.96
C ILE A 520 8.11 -22.78 7.09
N VAL A 521 7.20 -22.64 6.13
CA VAL A 521 6.08 -21.69 6.18
C VAL A 521 4.79 -22.47 6.42
N LEU A 522 4.02 -22.11 7.44
CA LEU A 522 2.75 -22.74 7.78
C LEU A 522 1.61 -21.71 7.72
N LEU A 523 0.47 -22.15 7.17
CA LEU A 523 -0.72 -21.36 6.91
C LEU A 523 -1.92 -21.87 7.71
N PRO A 524 -1.88 -21.82 9.06
CA PRO A 524 -2.96 -22.38 9.88
C PRO A 524 -4.26 -21.59 9.68
N GLN A 525 -5.38 -22.29 9.55
CA GLN A 525 -6.73 -21.74 9.51
C GLN A 525 -7.74 -22.72 10.12
N ASN A 526 -8.96 -22.30 10.38
CA ASN A 526 -10.06 -23.22 10.71
C ASN A 526 -10.37 -24.16 9.53
N ALA A 527 -11.03 -25.27 9.82
CA ALA A 527 -11.42 -26.24 8.80
C ALA A 527 -12.38 -25.66 7.74
N GLU A 528 -13.11 -24.61 8.08
CA GLU A 528 -14.14 -24.01 7.24
C GLU A 528 -13.81 -22.54 6.94
N TRP A 529 -14.09 -22.10 5.71
CA TRP A 529 -14.16 -20.69 5.40
C TRP A 529 -15.42 -20.06 6.01
N THR A 530 -15.34 -18.80 6.38
CA THR A 530 -16.43 -18.10 7.07
C THR A 530 -17.00 -17.02 6.19
N GLU A 531 -18.32 -16.95 6.08
CA GLU A 531 -19.06 -15.80 5.57
C GLU A 531 -19.23 -14.76 6.68
N THR A 532 -18.96 -13.49 6.39
CA THR A 532 -19.13 -12.41 7.36
C THR A 532 -20.57 -12.32 7.88
N SER A 533 -21.55 -12.52 6.99
CA SER A 533 -22.98 -12.47 7.36
C SER A 533 -23.39 -13.61 8.29
N GLU A 534 -22.83 -14.81 8.08
CA GLU A 534 -23.10 -15.94 8.97
C GLU A 534 -22.41 -15.75 10.33
N MET A 535 -21.16 -15.28 10.32
CA MET A 535 -20.44 -14.98 11.54
C MET A 535 -21.19 -13.97 12.42
N VAL A 536 -21.65 -12.86 11.83
CA VAL A 536 -22.41 -11.83 12.56
C VAL A 536 -23.72 -12.38 13.13
N LYS A 537 -24.40 -13.26 12.40
CA LYS A 537 -25.60 -13.94 12.86
C LYS A 537 -25.31 -14.90 14.04
N GLU A 538 -24.25 -15.70 13.94
CA GLU A 538 -23.86 -16.62 15.01
C GLU A 538 -23.44 -15.85 16.29
N ILE A 539 -22.71 -14.72 16.14
CA ILE A 539 -22.38 -13.84 17.29
C ILE A 539 -23.64 -13.27 17.96
N ALA A 540 -24.60 -12.79 17.16
CA ALA A 540 -25.88 -12.31 17.72
C ALA A 540 -26.62 -13.44 18.46
N SER A 541 -26.70 -14.61 17.88
CA SER A 541 -27.33 -15.79 18.46
C SER A 541 -26.67 -16.22 19.78
N ALA A 542 -25.33 -16.30 19.80
CA ALA A 542 -24.56 -16.61 21.01
C ALA A 542 -24.75 -15.58 22.13
N SER A 543 -25.04 -14.33 21.76
CA SER A 543 -25.36 -13.23 22.70
C SER A 543 -26.84 -13.16 23.07
N GLY A 544 -27.67 -14.14 22.74
CA GLY A 544 -29.11 -14.19 23.02
C GLY A 544 -29.95 -13.21 22.20
N LYS A 545 -29.42 -12.71 21.06
CA LYS A 545 -30.11 -11.73 20.20
C LYS A 545 -30.54 -12.36 18.88
N LYS A 546 -31.67 -11.91 18.35
CA LYS A 546 -32.17 -12.29 17.03
C LYS A 546 -31.70 -11.28 15.98
N LEU A 547 -30.93 -11.73 15.00
CA LEU A 547 -30.48 -10.94 13.86
C LEU A 547 -31.02 -11.56 12.58
N ILE A 548 -31.60 -10.71 11.71
CA ILE A 548 -32.17 -11.13 10.43
C ILE A 548 -31.23 -10.75 9.31
N LYS A 549 -30.77 -11.75 8.54
CA LYS A 549 -30.01 -11.53 7.31
C LYS A 549 -30.94 -11.13 6.17
N MET A 550 -30.65 -10.05 5.45
CA MET A 550 -31.50 -9.50 4.39
C MET A 550 -30.76 -9.42 3.06
N LYS A 551 -31.18 -10.22 2.08
CA LYS A 551 -30.63 -10.20 0.69
C LYS A 551 -30.88 -8.87 -0.02
N ILE A 552 -31.95 -8.16 0.31
CA ILE A 552 -32.28 -6.84 -0.27
C ILE A 552 -31.19 -5.78 0.02
N LEU A 553 -30.36 -5.96 1.03
CA LEU A 553 -29.25 -5.08 1.35
C LEU A 553 -27.96 -5.39 0.54
N LYS A 554 -27.95 -6.51 -0.21
CA LYS A 554 -26.79 -6.89 -1.05
C LYS A 554 -26.36 -5.81 -2.05
N PRO A 555 -27.28 -5.13 -2.79
CA PRO A 555 -26.90 -4.02 -3.68
C PRO A 555 -26.17 -2.88 -2.97
N VAL A 556 -26.52 -2.59 -1.71
CA VAL A 556 -25.85 -1.54 -0.91
C VAL A 556 -24.40 -1.92 -0.65
N VAL A 557 -24.13 -3.20 -0.32
CA VAL A 557 -22.76 -3.70 -0.15
C VAL A 557 -21.99 -3.65 -1.46
N ILE A 558 -22.61 -4.04 -2.59
CA ILE A 558 -21.99 -3.97 -3.92
C ILE A 558 -21.64 -2.52 -4.29
N MET A 559 -22.56 -1.58 -4.07
CA MET A 559 -22.27 -0.16 -4.31
C MET A 559 -21.19 0.35 -3.38
N GLY A 560 -21.30 0.05 -2.08
CA GLY A 560 -20.31 0.42 -1.07
C GLY A 560 -18.91 -0.11 -1.37
N SER A 561 -18.79 -1.35 -1.88
CA SER A 561 -17.51 -1.96 -2.26
C SER A 561 -16.81 -1.28 -3.44
N LYS A 562 -17.56 -0.56 -4.26
CA LYS A 562 -17.04 0.19 -5.42
C LYS A 562 -16.72 1.65 -5.09
N ILE A 563 -17.11 2.15 -3.92
CA ILE A 563 -16.79 3.50 -3.48
C ILE A 563 -15.29 3.55 -3.17
N PRO A 564 -14.52 4.46 -3.80
CA PRO A 564 -13.11 4.61 -3.49
C PRO A 564 -12.87 5.13 -2.06
N GLY A 565 -11.67 4.90 -1.53
CA GLY A 565 -11.25 5.43 -0.24
C GLY A 565 -11.78 4.64 0.97
N LYS A 566 -11.91 5.30 2.13
CA LYS A 566 -12.19 4.65 3.43
C LYS A 566 -13.47 3.80 3.45
N ILE A 567 -14.53 4.26 2.79
CA ILE A 567 -15.81 3.54 2.79
C ILE A 567 -15.68 2.22 2.04
N GLY A 568 -15.20 2.24 0.79
CA GLY A 568 -15.01 1.01 0.02
C GLY A 568 -13.95 0.10 0.65
N GLY A 569 -12.88 0.67 1.19
CA GLY A 569 -11.88 -0.07 1.96
C GLY A 569 -12.48 -0.81 3.16
N LEU A 570 -13.34 -0.15 3.96
CA LEU A 570 -14.06 -0.77 5.08
C LEU A 570 -15.03 -1.86 4.61
N VAL A 571 -15.80 -1.59 3.54
CA VAL A 571 -16.74 -2.58 2.98
C VAL A 571 -15.98 -3.79 2.44
N ASN A 572 -14.88 -3.59 1.70
CA ASN A 572 -14.05 -4.69 1.19
C ASN A 572 -13.30 -5.42 2.31
N LYS A 573 -12.88 -4.72 3.36
CA LYS A 573 -12.31 -5.34 4.56
C LYS A 573 -13.33 -6.19 5.32
N ALA A 574 -14.60 -5.81 5.31
CA ALA A 574 -15.69 -6.55 5.97
C ALA A 574 -16.24 -7.69 5.09
N PHE A 575 -16.46 -7.45 3.81
CA PHE A 575 -17.19 -8.34 2.89
C PHE A 575 -16.36 -8.85 1.71
N GLY A 576 -15.08 -8.50 1.61
CA GLY A 576 -14.18 -9.00 0.57
C GLY A 576 -13.74 -10.45 0.84
N ASN A 577 -13.29 -11.13 -0.21
CA ASN A 577 -12.76 -12.48 -0.12
C ASN A 577 -11.26 -12.48 0.18
N ASN A 578 -10.82 -13.37 1.08
CA ASN A 578 -9.41 -13.59 1.35
C ASN A 578 -9.23 -14.94 2.06
N CYS A 579 -8.91 -15.98 1.30
CA CYS A 579 -8.85 -17.35 1.79
C CYS A 579 -7.50 -17.98 1.48
N TYR A 580 -7.06 -18.87 2.35
CA TYR A 580 -6.09 -19.91 2.01
C TYR A 580 -6.81 -21.11 1.38
N MET A 581 -6.21 -21.72 0.38
CA MET A 581 -6.66 -23.00 -0.12
C MET A 581 -6.62 -24.04 1.02
N HIS A 582 -7.70 -24.81 1.21
CA HIS A 582 -7.82 -25.72 2.36
C HIS A 582 -6.66 -26.71 2.51
N LYS A 583 -6.17 -27.28 1.37
CA LYS A 583 -5.05 -28.23 1.40
C LYS A 583 -3.78 -27.69 2.07
N LEU A 584 -3.56 -26.37 2.05
CA LEU A 584 -2.36 -25.73 2.62
C LEU A 584 -2.38 -25.61 4.15
N SER A 585 -3.50 -25.93 4.77
CA SER A 585 -3.68 -25.92 6.23
C SER A 585 -3.88 -27.33 6.82
N ILE A 586 -3.77 -28.37 5.99
CA ILE A 586 -3.83 -29.77 6.39
C ILE A 586 -2.40 -30.28 6.43
N TYR A 587 -1.97 -30.71 7.60
CA TYR A 587 -0.63 -31.23 7.83
C TYR A 587 -0.77 -32.65 8.36
N GLU A 588 -0.22 -33.62 7.63
CA GLU A 588 -0.31 -35.04 8.03
C GLU A 588 0.46 -35.28 9.34
N GLY A 589 -0.21 -35.85 10.32
CA GLY A 589 0.29 -36.00 11.69
C GLY A 589 -0.17 -34.89 12.66
N ILE A 590 -0.77 -33.78 12.18
CA ILE A 590 -1.25 -32.67 13.03
C ILE A 590 -2.78 -32.57 12.97
N GLN A 591 -3.44 -32.54 14.12
CA GLN A 591 -4.89 -32.37 14.26
C GLN A 591 -5.24 -31.20 15.18
N TYR A 592 -5.35 -30.01 14.63
CA TYR A 592 -5.58 -28.79 15.42
C TYR A 592 -6.94 -28.12 15.16
N GLN A 593 -7.63 -28.45 14.08
CA GLN A 593 -8.92 -27.87 13.70
C GLN A 593 -10.10 -28.51 14.43
N GLN A 594 -10.01 -28.62 15.75
CA GLN A 594 -10.95 -29.38 16.56
C GLN A 594 -12.24 -28.65 16.88
N ILE A 595 -12.21 -27.30 16.87
CA ILE A 595 -13.34 -26.46 17.23
C ILE A 595 -13.85 -25.76 15.97
N ASN A 596 -15.09 -26.07 15.57
CA ASN A 596 -15.74 -25.45 14.42
C ASN A 596 -16.16 -24.01 14.73
N ILE A 597 -16.52 -23.24 13.69
CA ILE A 597 -16.86 -21.84 13.80
C ILE A 597 -18.02 -21.58 14.77
N LYS A 598 -19.05 -22.38 14.73
CA LYS A 598 -20.23 -22.21 15.59
C LYS A 598 -19.88 -22.33 17.07
N LYS A 599 -19.17 -23.40 17.42
CA LYS A 599 -18.70 -23.66 18.79
C LYS A 599 -17.73 -22.58 19.26
N SER A 600 -16.76 -22.19 18.42
CA SER A 600 -15.77 -21.18 18.76
C SER A 600 -16.39 -19.81 19.03
N ILE A 601 -17.38 -19.39 18.22
CA ILE A 601 -18.11 -18.15 18.46
C ILE A 601 -18.89 -18.22 19.77
N TYR A 602 -19.57 -19.33 20.03
CA TYR A 602 -20.30 -19.50 21.29
C TYR A 602 -19.36 -19.40 22.50
N GLU A 603 -18.20 -20.06 22.47
CA GLU A 603 -17.20 -19.98 23.55
C GLU A 603 -16.59 -18.59 23.67
N THR A 604 -16.41 -17.87 22.57
CA THR A 604 -15.90 -16.48 22.56
C THR A 604 -16.89 -15.52 23.21
N GLU A 605 -18.20 -15.66 22.94
CA GLU A 605 -19.25 -14.73 23.38
C GLU A 605 -19.87 -15.11 24.73
N LYS A 606 -19.56 -16.31 25.24
CA LYS A 606 -20.01 -16.76 26.57
C LYS A 606 -19.43 -15.86 27.65
N ILE A 607 -20.33 -15.22 28.41
CA ILE A 607 -20.03 -14.29 29.53
C ILE A 607 -19.43 -15.07 30.70
#